data_64731b00a34474ec9c0fd24f14ae0c3b
#
_entry.id   64731b00a34474ec9c0fd24f14ae0c3b
#
_cell.length_a   1.000
_cell.length_b   1.000
_cell.length_c   1.000
_cell.angle_alpha   90.00
_cell.angle_beta   90.00
_cell.angle_gamma   90.00
#
_symmetry.space_group_name_H-M   'P 1'
#
loop_
_entity.id
_entity.type
_entity.pdbx_description
1 polymer ?
#
loop_
_entity_poly.entity_id
_entity_poly.type
_entity_poly.pdbx_seq_one_letter_code
_entity_poly.pdbx_strand_id
1 'polypeptide(L)'
;MPRFLLLALVALAATAHAAKSPNIVFIFADDQRADTIAALGNAHIKTPNLDRLVQRGLSFTRAYMQGGNNGATCVPSRAMLMSGRPYFHVDEKLMRDETWPHAFGEAGYATFAAGKWHNGAGSVGRSFQAAKAMYIGGMTNPLKAQVCDLLPTGKMGPERLSPKHLCEEATDEVLGFIKAHDSAKPFYAYLAFDGPHDPHIVPDGFPVTYDPAKIPLPANFLPQHPFNNGDMTLRDELLLPWPRQPAAIQQMLADYYRYISYLDQQIGRVLDAVEASPQAANTVIVFAADSGVARGSHGLIGKQNLYEHSLRVPLIIAGPGVPKGQRTDALCYLFDVLPTLGKVCGVAAPKTSEGREFSALFAAPASAHRPQLLFGYRNIQRALSDGRWKLIRYPQVDRTQLFDLQADPFEITDLSAKPEHAARVADLLARLAEEQKAVADPLPLVVAKPQPADWVPPNKQPKSEKK
;
A
#
# COMPACT_ATOMS: atom_id res chain seq x y z
N MET A 1 2.36 -23.08 -78.74
CA MET A 1 2.90 -23.64 -77.51
C MET A 1 2.91 -22.53 -76.44
N PRO A 2 2.00 -22.52 -75.43
CA PRO A 2 2.04 -21.53 -74.36
C PRO A 2 2.94 -22.04 -73.25
N ARG A 3 3.85 -21.16 -72.78
CA ARG A 3 4.69 -21.34 -71.61
C ARG A 3 3.91 -21.01 -70.36
N PHE A 4 3.65 -21.98 -69.48
CA PHE A 4 3.13 -21.79 -68.17
C PHE A 4 4.25 -21.32 -67.23
N LEU A 5 4.11 -20.11 -66.66
CA LEU A 5 4.94 -19.58 -65.60
C LEU A 5 4.35 -20.04 -64.24
N LEU A 6 5.04 -20.94 -63.55
CA LEU A 6 4.69 -21.35 -62.19
C LEU A 6 5.22 -20.28 -61.22
N LEU A 7 4.33 -19.46 -60.62
CA LEU A 7 4.66 -18.62 -59.49
C LEU A 7 4.61 -19.45 -58.19
N ALA A 8 5.78 -19.73 -57.64
CA ALA A 8 5.89 -20.32 -56.29
C ALA A 8 5.65 -19.22 -55.23
N LEU A 9 4.50 -19.26 -54.57
CA LEU A 9 4.22 -18.44 -53.35
C LEU A 9 4.99 -19.07 -52.19
N VAL A 10 6.09 -18.42 -51.75
CA VAL A 10 6.76 -18.74 -50.49
C VAL A 10 5.95 -18.07 -49.36
N ALA A 11 5.14 -18.86 -48.66
CA ALA A 11 4.48 -18.41 -47.43
C ALA A 11 5.53 -18.33 -46.31
N LEU A 12 5.98 -17.12 -45.98
CA LEU A 12 6.72 -16.87 -44.74
C LEU A 12 5.74 -17.08 -43.57
N ALA A 13 5.78 -18.24 -42.93
CA ALA A 13 5.16 -18.46 -41.63
C ALA A 13 5.97 -17.68 -40.60
N ALA A 14 5.52 -16.46 -40.27
CA ALA A 14 6.00 -15.75 -39.10
C ALA A 14 5.59 -16.58 -37.87
N THR A 15 6.51 -17.34 -37.29
CA THR A 15 6.34 -17.93 -35.98
C THR A 15 6.20 -16.78 -34.98
N ALA A 16 4.96 -16.40 -34.65
CA ALA A 16 4.70 -15.54 -33.53
C ALA A 16 5.24 -16.27 -32.29
N HIS A 17 6.43 -15.90 -31.83
CA HIS A 17 6.88 -16.27 -30.49
C HIS A 17 5.85 -15.69 -29.53
N ALA A 18 5.09 -16.55 -28.88
CA ALA A 18 4.22 -16.13 -27.77
C ALA A 18 5.09 -15.34 -26.80
N ALA A 19 4.77 -14.08 -26.59
CA ALA A 19 5.53 -13.23 -25.69
C ALA A 19 5.62 -13.94 -24.32
N LYS A 20 6.83 -14.13 -23.82
CA LYS A 20 7.09 -14.79 -22.53
C LYS A 20 6.35 -13.97 -21.46
N SER A 21 5.53 -14.63 -20.62
CA SER A 21 4.87 -13.97 -19.49
C SER A 21 5.90 -13.21 -18.63
N PRO A 22 5.67 -11.95 -18.29
CA PRO A 22 6.66 -11.14 -17.56
C PRO A 22 6.88 -11.64 -16.15
N ASN A 23 8.09 -11.48 -15.63
CA ASN A 23 8.37 -11.64 -14.21
C ASN A 23 7.77 -10.48 -13.43
N ILE A 24 7.55 -10.70 -12.15
CA ILE A 24 7.04 -9.68 -11.22
C ILE A 24 7.98 -9.56 -10.03
N VAL A 25 8.40 -8.33 -9.72
CA VAL A 25 9.00 -7.95 -8.44
C VAL A 25 8.05 -6.98 -7.77
N PHE A 26 7.42 -7.40 -6.69
CA PHE A 26 6.50 -6.59 -5.91
C PHE A 26 7.19 -6.13 -4.62
N ILE A 27 7.47 -4.83 -4.51
CA ILE A 27 8.10 -4.20 -3.34
C ILE A 27 7.02 -3.47 -2.54
N PHE A 28 6.89 -3.82 -1.26
CA PHE A 28 5.78 -3.38 -0.42
C PHE A 28 6.30 -2.78 0.89
N ALA A 29 6.03 -1.49 1.11
CA ALA A 29 6.38 -0.78 2.34
C ALA A 29 5.24 -0.86 3.38
N ASP A 30 5.55 -0.57 4.64
CA ASP A 30 4.62 -0.53 5.77
C ASP A 30 4.51 0.90 6.31
N ASP A 31 3.30 1.48 6.29
CA ASP A 31 3.05 2.86 6.75
C ASP A 31 3.77 3.96 5.95
N GLN A 32 3.95 3.80 4.65
CA GLN A 32 4.57 4.85 3.83
C GLN A 32 3.51 5.76 3.18
N ARG A 33 3.53 7.04 3.55
CA ARG A 33 2.65 8.08 2.99
C ARG A 33 2.91 8.28 1.49
N ALA A 34 1.85 8.55 0.73
CA ALA A 34 1.94 8.83 -0.70
C ALA A 34 2.77 10.09 -1.03
N ASP A 35 2.89 11.03 -0.09
CA ASP A 35 3.61 12.30 -0.24
C ASP A 35 5.09 12.22 0.18
N THR A 36 5.69 11.04 0.24
CA THR A 36 7.08 10.82 0.71
C THR A 36 8.04 10.37 -0.38
N ILE A 37 7.80 10.77 -1.62
CA ILE A 37 8.69 10.50 -2.76
C ILE A 37 9.09 11.84 -3.41
N ALA A 38 10.40 12.08 -3.57
CA ALA A 38 10.92 13.36 -4.03
C ALA A 38 10.43 13.71 -5.44
N ALA A 39 10.50 12.79 -6.39
CA ALA A 39 10.01 12.99 -7.77
C ALA A 39 8.49 13.21 -7.86
N LEU A 40 7.72 12.88 -6.81
CA LEU A 40 6.28 13.12 -6.74
C LEU A 40 5.93 14.44 -6.02
N GLY A 41 6.93 15.22 -5.59
CA GLY A 41 6.72 16.58 -5.11
C GLY A 41 7.23 16.87 -3.68
N ASN A 42 7.84 15.92 -2.98
CA ASN A 42 8.41 16.16 -1.66
C ASN A 42 9.86 16.66 -1.75
N ALA A 43 10.08 17.96 -1.64
CA ALA A 43 11.41 18.57 -1.72
C ALA A 43 12.30 18.31 -0.48
N HIS A 44 11.75 17.72 0.59
CA HIS A 44 12.44 17.57 1.88
C HIS A 44 12.97 16.15 2.12
N ILE A 45 12.70 15.20 1.22
CA ILE A 45 13.12 13.80 1.35
C ILE A 45 14.08 13.39 0.24
N LYS A 46 14.93 12.39 0.50
CA LYS A 46 15.87 11.84 -0.48
C LYS A 46 15.45 10.41 -0.83
N THR A 47 14.94 10.22 -2.04
CA THR A 47 14.46 8.95 -2.57
C THR A 47 14.93 8.68 -4.01
N PRO A 48 16.29 8.73 -4.28
CA PRO A 48 16.79 8.68 -5.65
C PRO A 48 16.41 7.39 -6.40
N ASN A 49 16.19 6.29 -5.72
CA ASN A 49 15.84 5.02 -6.37
C ASN A 49 14.33 4.91 -6.65
N LEU A 50 13.48 5.37 -5.74
CA LEU A 50 12.05 5.56 -6.04
C LEU A 50 11.85 6.58 -7.16
N ASP A 51 12.68 7.65 -7.21
CA ASP A 51 12.66 8.63 -8.29
C ASP A 51 13.02 8.00 -9.65
N ARG A 52 14.00 7.07 -9.67
CA ARG A 52 14.30 6.24 -10.87
C ARG A 52 13.08 5.44 -11.30
N LEU A 53 12.36 4.84 -10.34
CA LEU A 53 11.17 4.04 -10.64
C LEU A 53 10.02 4.90 -11.17
N VAL A 54 9.81 6.10 -10.61
CA VAL A 54 8.85 7.11 -11.12
C VAL A 54 9.15 7.47 -12.58
N GLN A 55 10.43 7.69 -12.92
CA GLN A 55 10.84 8.03 -14.29
C GLN A 55 10.63 6.88 -15.29
N ARG A 56 10.59 5.64 -14.81
CA ARG A 56 10.52 4.42 -15.65
C ARG A 56 9.13 3.81 -15.74
N GLY A 57 8.17 4.31 -14.97
CA GLY A 57 6.85 3.70 -14.84
C GLY A 57 5.70 4.70 -14.87
N LEU A 58 4.53 4.15 -14.56
CA LEU A 58 3.29 4.88 -14.31
C LEU A 58 3.11 5.04 -12.81
N SER A 59 2.98 6.29 -12.35
CA SER A 59 2.72 6.63 -10.95
C SER A 59 1.25 6.96 -10.76
N PHE A 60 0.62 6.33 -9.79
CA PHE A 60 -0.78 6.55 -9.42
C PHE A 60 -0.85 7.61 -8.33
N THR A 61 -1.50 8.73 -8.61
CA THR A 61 -1.65 9.81 -7.63
C THR A 61 -2.82 9.57 -6.67
N ARG A 62 -3.73 8.65 -7.01
CA ARG A 62 -4.98 8.34 -6.29
C ARG A 62 -5.18 6.83 -6.12
N ALA A 63 -4.15 6.15 -5.60
CA ALA A 63 -4.25 4.77 -5.15
C ALA A 63 -4.52 4.74 -3.65
N TYR A 64 -5.41 3.85 -3.21
CA TYR A 64 -5.90 3.84 -1.84
C TYR A 64 -5.95 2.42 -1.24
N MET A 65 -5.62 2.30 0.03
CA MET A 65 -6.14 1.22 0.85
C MET A 65 -7.62 1.48 1.16
N GLN A 66 -8.42 0.45 1.42
CA GLN A 66 -9.85 0.65 1.67
C GLN A 66 -10.19 0.94 3.13
N GLY A 67 -9.29 0.63 4.05
CA GLY A 67 -9.54 0.69 5.50
C GLY A 67 -9.41 -0.68 6.16
N GLY A 68 -10.21 -0.97 7.20
CA GLY A 68 -10.16 -2.27 7.84
C GLY A 68 -10.87 -2.37 9.18
N ASN A 69 -11.12 -3.61 9.62
CA ASN A 69 -11.74 -3.93 10.91
C ASN A 69 -10.75 -4.05 12.06
N ASN A 70 -9.46 -3.92 11.79
CA ASN A 70 -8.39 -4.08 12.77
C ASN A 70 -7.70 -2.75 13.09
N GLY A 71 -7.32 -2.50 14.34
CA GLY A 71 -6.51 -1.34 14.72
C GLY A 71 -5.13 -1.35 14.07
N ALA A 72 -4.55 -2.53 13.81
CA ALA A 72 -3.39 -2.70 12.95
C ALA A 72 -3.87 -2.78 11.49
N THR A 73 -4.13 -1.64 10.85
CA THR A 73 -4.71 -1.56 9.50
C THR A 73 -3.86 -2.21 8.41
N CYS A 74 -2.57 -2.47 8.69
CA CYS A 74 -1.69 -3.27 7.82
C CYS A 74 -2.19 -4.72 7.63
N VAL A 75 -2.83 -5.33 8.63
CA VAL A 75 -3.38 -6.70 8.51
C VAL A 75 -4.45 -6.80 7.42
N PRO A 76 -5.57 -6.05 7.49
CA PRO A 76 -6.58 -6.07 6.43
C PRO A 76 -6.05 -5.58 5.09
N SER A 77 -5.18 -4.57 5.06
CA SER A 77 -4.63 -4.05 3.80
C SER A 77 -3.81 -5.11 3.05
N ARG A 78 -2.93 -5.83 3.75
CA ARG A 78 -2.15 -6.94 3.17
C ARG A 78 -3.05 -8.09 2.73
N ALA A 79 -4.07 -8.43 3.52
CA ALA A 79 -5.03 -9.45 3.15
C ALA A 79 -5.84 -9.08 1.90
N MET A 80 -6.32 -7.82 1.82
CA MET A 80 -7.02 -7.29 0.64
C MET A 80 -6.13 -7.37 -0.61
N LEU A 81 -4.87 -6.92 -0.52
CA LEU A 81 -3.92 -7.01 -1.63
C LEU A 81 -3.77 -8.45 -2.11
N MET A 82 -3.47 -9.38 -1.18
CA MET A 82 -3.17 -10.78 -1.52
C MET A 82 -4.35 -11.54 -2.10
N SER A 83 -5.57 -11.27 -1.65
CA SER A 83 -6.80 -11.95 -2.11
C SER A 83 -7.51 -11.23 -3.26
N GLY A 84 -7.27 -9.92 -3.43
CA GLY A 84 -8.08 -9.09 -4.33
C GLY A 84 -9.50 -8.84 -3.80
N ARG A 85 -9.75 -8.95 -2.49
CA ARG A 85 -11.07 -8.77 -1.87
C ARG A 85 -11.14 -7.49 -1.03
N PRO A 86 -12.30 -6.80 -0.99
CA PRO A 86 -12.50 -5.66 -0.11
C PRO A 86 -12.48 -6.10 1.37
N TYR A 87 -12.17 -5.17 2.29
CA TYR A 87 -12.07 -5.49 3.71
C TYR A 87 -13.38 -5.99 4.33
N PHE A 88 -14.51 -5.70 3.74
CA PHE A 88 -15.82 -6.20 4.16
C PHE A 88 -15.97 -7.72 4.01
N HIS A 89 -15.21 -8.33 3.09
CA HIS A 89 -15.33 -9.74 2.71
C HIS A 89 -14.06 -10.56 2.95
N VAL A 90 -12.91 -9.90 3.13
CA VAL A 90 -11.62 -10.58 3.24
C VAL A 90 -11.48 -11.34 4.57
N ASP A 91 -10.90 -12.52 4.52
CA ASP A 91 -10.35 -13.19 5.70
C ASP A 91 -8.96 -12.60 6.00
N GLU A 92 -8.86 -11.79 7.05
CA GLU A 92 -7.60 -11.12 7.43
C GLU A 92 -6.44 -12.11 7.68
N LYS A 93 -6.72 -13.38 7.95
CA LYS A 93 -5.71 -14.42 8.13
C LYS A 93 -5.39 -15.19 6.84
N LEU A 94 -6.12 -14.94 5.75
CA LEU A 94 -5.97 -15.60 4.45
C LEU A 94 -6.06 -17.14 4.52
N MET A 95 -6.80 -17.68 5.50
CA MET A 95 -6.97 -19.12 5.65
C MET A 95 -8.13 -19.66 4.81
N ARG A 96 -9.10 -18.80 4.47
CA ARG A 96 -10.29 -19.14 3.67
C ARG A 96 -10.22 -18.60 2.26
N ASP A 97 -9.47 -17.52 2.04
CA ASP A 97 -9.33 -16.90 0.74
C ASP A 97 -8.21 -17.56 -0.07
N GLU A 98 -8.44 -17.69 -1.36
CA GLU A 98 -7.39 -17.99 -2.34
C GLU A 98 -6.59 -16.70 -2.60
N THR A 99 -5.26 -16.83 -2.70
CA THR A 99 -4.39 -15.68 -2.88
C THR A 99 -3.85 -15.59 -4.30
N TRP A 100 -3.59 -14.38 -4.78
CA TRP A 100 -2.99 -14.15 -6.09
C TRP A 100 -1.60 -14.80 -6.25
N PRO A 101 -0.66 -14.76 -5.26
CA PRO A 101 0.59 -15.50 -5.38
C PRO A 101 0.39 -17.00 -5.58
N HIS A 102 -0.63 -17.60 -4.95
CA HIS A 102 -1.00 -19.00 -5.20
C HIS A 102 -1.46 -19.19 -6.67
N ALA A 103 -2.36 -18.33 -7.17
CA ALA A 103 -2.83 -18.40 -8.55
C ALA A 103 -1.68 -18.21 -9.57
N PHE A 104 -0.70 -17.34 -9.29
CA PHE A 104 0.53 -17.24 -10.07
C PHE A 104 1.32 -18.55 -10.06
N GLY A 105 1.44 -19.20 -8.89
CA GLY A 105 2.09 -20.51 -8.76
C GLY A 105 1.42 -21.60 -9.61
N GLU A 106 0.08 -21.68 -9.57
CA GLU A 106 -0.71 -22.62 -10.39
C GLU A 106 -0.55 -22.33 -11.90
N ALA A 107 -0.33 -21.07 -12.26
CA ALA A 107 -0.04 -20.65 -13.64
C ALA A 107 1.42 -20.89 -14.07
N GLY A 108 2.26 -21.56 -13.26
CA GLY A 108 3.61 -21.95 -13.58
C GLY A 108 4.70 -20.94 -13.18
N TYR A 109 4.37 -19.90 -12.45
CA TYR A 109 5.36 -18.98 -11.88
C TYR A 109 6.11 -19.64 -10.71
N ALA A 110 7.40 -19.33 -10.56
CA ALA A 110 8.10 -19.55 -9.31
C ALA A 110 7.75 -18.41 -8.35
N THR A 111 7.04 -18.72 -7.25
CA THR A 111 6.60 -17.70 -6.29
C THR A 111 7.47 -17.69 -5.04
N PHE A 112 7.97 -16.51 -4.68
CA PHE A 112 8.90 -16.28 -3.58
C PHE A 112 8.49 -15.08 -2.73
N ALA A 113 8.65 -15.16 -1.40
CA ALA A 113 8.42 -14.04 -0.49
C ALA A 113 9.57 -13.87 0.52
N ALA A 114 9.83 -12.61 0.92
CA ALA A 114 10.70 -12.27 2.04
C ALA A 114 10.20 -11.02 2.79
N GLY A 115 10.42 -10.97 4.10
CA GLY A 115 10.09 -9.85 4.97
C GLY A 115 8.74 -9.97 5.68
N LYS A 116 8.06 -8.85 5.92
CA LYS A 116 6.84 -8.79 6.74
C LYS A 116 5.62 -9.45 6.07
N TRP A 117 4.93 -10.33 6.82
CA TRP A 117 3.67 -10.94 6.37
C TRP A 117 2.43 -10.41 7.10
N HIS A 118 2.40 -10.54 8.41
CA HIS A 118 1.34 -10.06 9.33
C HIS A 118 -0.04 -10.75 9.23
N ASN A 119 -0.28 -11.64 8.29
CA ASN A 119 -1.54 -12.37 8.12
C ASN A 119 -1.53 -13.81 8.70
N GLY A 120 -0.56 -14.09 9.58
CA GLY A 120 -0.40 -15.37 10.26
C GLY A 120 0.45 -16.39 9.49
N ALA A 121 1.22 -17.18 10.23
CA ALA A 121 2.19 -18.14 9.69
C ALA A 121 1.55 -19.18 8.74
N GLY A 122 0.32 -19.61 9.05
CA GLY A 122 -0.38 -20.66 8.28
C GLY A 122 -0.72 -20.27 6.84
N SER A 123 -0.81 -18.97 6.52
CA SER A 123 -1.16 -18.53 5.19
C SER A 123 0.04 -18.33 4.26
N VAL A 124 1.29 -18.31 4.77
CA VAL A 124 2.49 -18.15 3.94
C VAL A 124 2.62 -19.29 2.94
N GLY A 125 2.63 -20.55 3.41
CA GLY A 125 2.76 -21.72 2.55
C GLY A 125 1.53 -22.03 1.69
N ARG A 126 0.39 -21.37 1.97
CA ARG A 126 -0.79 -21.36 1.09
C ARG A 126 -0.65 -20.36 -0.07
N SER A 127 0.21 -19.37 0.10
CA SER A 127 0.38 -18.28 -0.85
C SER A 127 1.62 -18.45 -1.73
N PHE A 128 2.74 -18.93 -1.18
CA PHE A 128 4.03 -19.00 -1.85
C PHE A 128 4.62 -20.40 -1.84
N GLN A 129 5.37 -20.73 -2.90
CA GLN A 129 6.11 -21.98 -3.00
C GLN A 129 7.41 -21.95 -2.18
N ALA A 130 8.02 -20.77 -2.02
CA ALA A 130 9.19 -20.54 -1.19
C ALA A 130 9.10 -19.18 -0.48
N ALA A 131 9.61 -19.15 0.76
CA ALA A 131 9.72 -17.89 1.49
C ALA A 131 10.87 -17.96 2.48
N LYS A 132 11.58 -16.85 2.67
CA LYS A 132 12.72 -16.74 3.58
C LYS A 132 12.70 -15.43 4.35
N ALA A 133 13.35 -15.42 5.51
CA ALA A 133 13.43 -14.26 6.39
C ALA A 133 12.04 -13.63 6.64
N MET A 134 11.01 -14.46 6.82
CA MET A 134 9.63 -14.00 7.02
C MET A 134 9.43 -13.51 8.45
N TYR A 135 9.05 -12.26 8.62
CA TYR A 135 8.59 -11.69 9.87
C TYR A 135 7.05 -11.78 9.94
N ILE A 136 6.55 -12.55 10.88
CA ILE A 136 5.11 -12.86 11.00
C ILE A 136 4.37 -11.81 11.83
N GLY A 137 5.08 -11.05 12.66
CA GLY A 137 4.51 -10.06 13.57
C GLY A 137 4.13 -8.72 12.91
N GLY A 138 3.59 -7.82 13.73
CA GLY A 138 3.16 -6.47 13.30
C GLY A 138 4.24 -5.41 13.42
N MET A 139 5.01 -5.45 14.52
CA MET A 139 6.01 -4.44 14.85
C MET A 139 7.17 -5.10 15.60
N THR A 140 8.39 -4.70 15.30
CA THR A 140 9.61 -5.17 15.98
C THR A 140 10.70 -4.10 15.94
N ASN A 141 11.73 -4.25 16.75
CA ASN A 141 13.00 -3.61 16.48
C ASN A 141 13.65 -4.31 15.27
N PRO A 142 13.84 -3.63 14.12
CA PRO A 142 14.29 -4.29 12.88
C PRO A 142 15.72 -4.83 12.96
N LEU A 143 16.53 -4.42 13.97
CA LEU A 143 17.86 -4.96 14.25
C LEU A 143 17.82 -6.21 15.17
N LYS A 144 16.64 -6.58 15.69
CA LYS A 144 16.42 -7.70 16.60
C LYS A 144 15.21 -8.54 16.19
N ALA A 145 14.84 -8.50 14.92
CA ALA A 145 13.67 -9.21 14.42
C ALA A 145 13.85 -10.71 14.48
N GLN A 146 12.79 -11.41 14.92
CA GLN A 146 12.71 -12.87 14.80
C GLN A 146 12.08 -13.21 13.46
N VAL A 147 12.76 -13.99 12.66
CA VAL A 147 12.34 -14.39 11.32
C VAL A 147 12.33 -15.90 11.17
N CYS A 148 11.57 -16.42 10.24
CA CYS A 148 11.52 -17.84 9.92
C CYS A 148 11.41 -18.08 8.42
N ASP A 149 11.79 -19.26 7.97
CA ASP A 149 11.74 -19.67 6.57
C ASP A 149 10.61 -20.66 6.35
N LEU A 150 10.07 -20.69 5.14
CA LEU A 150 9.10 -21.69 4.72
C LEU A 150 9.82 -23.01 4.43
N LEU A 151 9.40 -24.07 5.10
CA LEU A 151 9.92 -25.41 4.90
C LEU A 151 9.29 -26.09 3.69
N PRO A 152 9.93 -27.11 3.09
CA PRO A 152 9.33 -27.89 1.99
C PRO A 152 7.98 -28.54 2.35
N THR A 153 7.68 -28.67 3.63
CA THR A 153 6.38 -29.17 4.14
C THR A 153 5.22 -28.17 4.00
N GLY A 154 5.48 -26.94 3.54
CA GLY A 154 4.50 -25.83 3.49
C GLY A 154 4.24 -25.18 4.86
N LYS A 155 5.01 -25.52 5.90
CA LYS A 155 4.91 -24.92 7.24
C LYS A 155 6.10 -23.99 7.48
N MET A 156 5.90 -22.97 8.32
CA MET A 156 7.00 -22.14 8.77
C MET A 156 7.94 -22.94 9.68
N GLY A 157 9.23 -22.76 9.46
CA GLY A 157 10.30 -23.32 10.29
C GLY A 157 10.45 -22.59 11.64
N PRO A 158 11.47 -22.98 12.43
CA PRO A 158 11.75 -22.31 13.70
C PRO A 158 12.16 -20.85 13.47
N GLU A 159 11.81 -20.02 14.43
CA GLU A 159 12.26 -18.63 14.45
C GLU A 159 13.77 -18.55 14.76
N ARG A 160 14.43 -17.62 14.12
CA ARG A 160 15.82 -17.22 14.36
C ARG A 160 15.97 -15.72 14.39
N LEU A 161 16.96 -15.23 15.10
CA LEU A 161 17.30 -13.81 15.05
C LEU A 161 17.81 -13.44 13.64
N SER A 162 17.30 -12.34 13.07
CA SER A 162 17.87 -11.76 11.88
C SER A 162 19.32 -11.30 12.16
N PRO A 163 20.32 -11.67 11.33
CA PRO A 163 21.71 -11.27 11.54
C PRO A 163 21.99 -9.80 11.21
N LYS A 164 21.04 -9.10 10.65
CA LYS A 164 21.12 -7.71 10.21
C LYS A 164 19.75 -7.04 10.27
N HIS A 165 19.65 -5.80 9.81
CA HIS A 165 18.37 -5.11 9.71
C HIS A 165 17.38 -5.93 8.87
N LEU A 166 16.14 -6.11 9.35
CA LEU A 166 15.12 -6.96 8.72
C LEU A 166 14.90 -6.64 7.22
N CYS A 167 14.81 -5.35 6.89
CA CYS A 167 14.64 -4.93 5.47
C CYS A 167 15.87 -5.32 4.62
N GLU A 168 17.06 -5.28 5.17
CA GLU A 168 18.28 -5.67 4.45
C GLU A 168 18.32 -7.18 4.23
N GLU A 169 18.01 -7.99 5.26
CA GLU A 169 17.97 -9.44 5.11
C GLU A 169 16.91 -9.87 4.09
N ALA A 170 15.70 -9.30 4.19
CA ALA A 170 14.63 -9.58 3.22
C ALA A 170 15.06 -9.21 1.77
N THR A 171 15.77 -8.09 1.61
CA THR A 171 16.33 -7.70 0.32
C THR A 171 17.33 -8.71 -0.19
N ASP A 172 18.29 -9.15 0.66
CA ASP A 172 19.30 -10.13 0.29
C ASP A 172 18.68 -11.45 -0.17
N GLU A 173 17.62 -11.91 0.50
CA GLU A 173 16.93 -13.15 0.12
C GLU A 173 16.24 -13.03 -1.24
N VAL A 174 15.61 -11.87 -1.54
CA VAL A 174 15.04 -11.61 -2.87
C VAL A 174 16.12 -11.51 -3.93
N LEU A 175 17.26 -10.85 -3.65
CA LEU A 175 18.40 -10.77 -4.56
C LEU A 175 18.98 -12.16 -4.86
N GLY A 176 19.12 -12.98 -3.81
CA GLY A 176 19.56 -14.38 -3.93
C GLY A 176 18.62 -15.20 -4.81
N PHE A 177 17.31 -15.04 -4.62
CA PHE A 177 16.28 -15.69 -5.44
C PHE A 177 16.37 -15.27 -6.91
N ILE A 178 16.40 -13.95 -7.20
CA ILE A 178 16.49 -13.44 -8.57
C ILE A 178 17.76 -13.95 -9.28
N LYS A 179 18.91 -13.96 -8.58
CA LYS A 179 20.19 -14.42 -9.12
C LYS A 179 20.21 -15.91 -9.42
N ALA A 180 19.59 -16.72 -8.57
CA ALA A 180 19.56 -18.18 -8.70
C ALA A 180 18.43 -18.68 -9.62
N HIS A 181 17.51 -17.80 -10.03
CA HIS A 181 16.31 -18.18 -10.75
C HIS A 181 16.62 -18.68 -12.17
N ASP A 182 16.07 -19.85 -12.51
CA ASP A 182 16.08 -20.37 -13.86
C ASP A 182 15.19 -19.54 -14.79
N SER A 183 15.80 -18.90 -15.79
CA SER A 183 15.11 -18.03 -16.74
C SER A 183 14.10 -18.75 -17.66
N ALA A 184 13.96 -20.08 -17.58
CA ALA A 184 12.99 -20.83 -18.34
C ALA A 184 11.54 -20.58 -17.88
N LYS A 185 11.35 -20.23 -16.60
CA LYS A 185 10.04 -19.96 -15.99
C LYS A 185 9.91 -18.49 -15.59
N PRO A 186 8.72 -17.90 -15.63
CA PRO A 186 8.49 -16.60 -15.01
C PRO A 186 8.51 -16.73 -13.48
N PHE A 187 8.77 -15.61 -12.77
CA PHE A 187 8.70 -15.56 -11.31
C PHE A 187 7.81 -14.43 -10.78
N TYR A 188 7.30 -14.63 -9.57
CA TYR A 188 6.68 -13.61 -8.73
C TYR A 188 7.46 -13.52 -7.42
N ALA A 189 8.22 -12.43 -7.23
CA ALA A 189 8.98 -12.16 -6.03
C ALA A 189 8.31 -11.04 -5.22
N TYR A 190 7.97 -11.33 -3.95
CA TYR A 190 7.35 -10.39 -3.02
C TYR A 190 8.35 -9.99 -1.95
N LEU A 191 8.80 -8.73 -1.97
CA LEU A 191 9.64 -8.11 -0.96
C LEU A 191 8.78 -7.21 -0.09
N ALA A 192 8.53 -7.59 1.13
CA ALA A 192 7.71 -6.83 2.08
C ALA A 192 8.56 -6.26 3.21
N PHE A 193 8.75 -4.95 3.21
CA PHE A 193 9.41 -4.27 4.31
C PHE A 193 8.51 -4.17 5.54
N ASP A 194 9.11 -4.14 6.74
CA ASP A 194 8.46 -3.76 7.98
C ASP A 194 8.51 -2.24 8.22
N GLY A 195 9.31 -1.54 7.45
CA GLY A 195 9.46 -0.08 7.46
C GLY A 195 8.70 0.62 6.33
N PRO A 196 8.47 1.92 6.52
CA PRO A 196 8.92 2.80 7.60
C PRO A 196 7.99 2.83 8.84
N HIS A 197 7.31 1.71 9.19
CA HIS A 197 6.59 1.57 10.45
C HIS A 197 7.53 1.84 11.64
N ASP A 198 7.04 2.41 12.72
CA ASP A 198 7.84 2.59 13.93
C ASP A 198 8.21 1.24 14.60
N PRO A 199 9.34 1.17 15.32
CA PRO A 199 10.30 2.25 15.60
C PRO A 199 11.17 2.58 14.39
N HIS A 200 11.44 3.88 14.17
CA HIS A 200 12.23 4.36 13.02
C HIS A 200 13.73 4.13 13.26
N ILE A 201 14.14 2.88 13.26
CA ILE A 201 15.52 2.47 13.50
C ILE A 201 16.17 2.11 12.16
N VAL A 202 17.34 2.66 11.90
CA VAL A 202 18.21 2.31 10.77
C VAL A 202 19.56 1.84 11.30
N PRO A 203 20.35 1.07 10.52
CA PRO A 203 21.69 0.64 10.94
C PRO A 203 22.60 1.83 11.27
N ASP A 204 23.48 1.61 12.24
CA ASP A 204 24.54 2.58 12.55
C ASP A 204 25.40 2.86 11.32
N GLY A 205 25.82 4.12 11.18
CA GLY A 205 26.62 4.55 10.01
C GLY A 205 25.81 4.82 8.73
N PHE A 206 24.48 4.65 8.72
CA PHE A 206 23.68 5.09 7.56
C PHE A 206 23.82 6.60 7.33
N PRO A 207 24.34 7.04 6.16
CA PRO A 207 24.87 8.40 6.00
C PRO A 207 23.80 9.48 5.83
N VAL A 208 22.56 9.10 5.48
CA VAL A 208 21.49 10.09 5.26
C VAL A 208 20.92 10.53 6.60
N THR A 209 20.93 11.83 6.83
CA THR A 209 20.35 12.49 8.00
C THR A 209 19.46 13.66 7.58
N TYR A 210 18.54 14.01 8.45
CA TYR A 210 17.63 15.15 8.28
C TYR A 210 17.71 16.04 9.51
N ASP A 211 17.79 17.37 9.28
CA ASP A 211 17.66 18.36 10.32
C ASP A 211 16.17 18.58 10.63
N PRO A 212 15.67 18.22 11.81
CA PRO A 212 14.26 18.37 12.14
C PRO A 212 13.74 19.80 11.96
N ALA A 213 14.58 20.81 12.26
CA ALA A 213 14.18 22.21 12.16
C ALA A 213 13.91 22.66 10.70
N LYS A 214 14.40 21.91 9.71
CA LYS A 214 14.19 22.20 8.27
C LYS A 214 13.02 21.41 7.66
N ILE A 215 12.40 20.51 8.41
CA ILE A 215 11.24 19.76 7.94
C ILE A 215 9.98 20.55 8.26
N PRO A 216 9.16 20.92 7.26
CA PRO A 216 7.91 21.61 7.52
C PRO A 216 6.95 20.69 8.27
N LEU A 217 6.12 21.28 9.11
CA LEU A 217 4.94 20.60 9.64
C LEU A 217 3.98 20.24 8.50
N PRO A 218 3.17 19.18 8.62
CA PRO A 218 2.07 18.95 7.69
C PRO A 218 1.18 20.18 7.57
N ALA A 219 0.72 20.51 6.36
CA ALA A 219 -0.13 21.69 6.13
C ALA A 219 -1.42 21.67 6.98
N ASN A 220 -1.90 20.49 7.32
CA ASN A 220 -3.06 20.24 8.19
C ASN A 220 -2.65 19.85 9.62
N PHE A 221 -1.46 20.28 10.07
CA PHE A 221 -1.04 20.06 11.45
C PHE A 221 -2.01 20.73 12.44
N LEU A 222 -2.38 19.96 13.46
CA LEU A 222 -3.11 20.46 14.64
C LEU A 222 -2.44 19.95 15.92
N PRO A 223 -2.48 20.68 17.02
CA PRO A 223 -2.00 20.20 18.32
C PRO A 223 -2.82 19.00 18.84
N GLN A 224 -4.08 18.90 18.40
CA GLN A 224 -5.03 17.87 18.82
C GLN A 224 -6.13 17.75 17.76
N HIS A 225 -6.64 16.53 17.54
CA HIS A 225 -7.83 16.34 16.70
C HIS A 225 -9.04 17.03 17.32
N PRO A 226 -9.90 17.70 16.54
CA PRO A 226 -10.94 18.59 17.06
C PRO A 226 -12.11 17.86 17.73
N PHE A 227 -12.23 16.56 17.59
CA PHE A 227 -13.29 15.76 18.21
C PHE A 227 -12.87 14.30 18.40
N ASN A 228 -13.66 13.52 19.13
CA ASN A 228 -13.49 12.08 19.29
C ASN A 228 -13.79 11.37 17.96
N ASN A 229 -12.79 10.85 17.29
CA ASN A 229 -12.94 10.08 16.05
C ASN A 229 -13.29 8.60 16.28
N GLY A 230 -13.42 8.17 17.54
CA GLY A 230 -13.74 6.82 17.97
C GLY A 230 -12.54 5.97 18.44
N ASP A 231 -11.30 6.38 18.12
CA ASP A 231 -10.09 5.59 18.46
C ASP A 231 -8.90 6.48 18.85
N MET A 232 -9.14 7.46 19.73
CA MET A 232 -8.18 8.52 20.11
C MET A 232 -7.03 8.05 20.99
N THR A 233 -7.09 6.85 21.58
CA THR A 233 -6.11 6.35 22.56
C THR A 233 -5.47 5.04 22.16
N LEU A 234 -5.51 4.70 20.88
CA LEU A 234 -4.76 3.57 20.35
C LEU A 234 -3.26 3.75 20.56
N ARG A 235 -2.54 2.64 20.55
CA ARG A 235 -1.07 2.59 20.71
C ARG A 235 -0.34 3.65 19.89
N ASP A 236 -0.73 3.83 18.63
CA ASP A 236 -0.05 4.75 17.71
C ASP A 236 -0.25 6.22 18.14
N GLU A 237 -1.43 6.56 18.65
CA GLU A 237 -1.71 7.89 19.19
C GLU A 237 -0.92 8.19 20.48
N LEU A 238 -0.53 7.15 21.20
CA LEU A 238 0.26 7.28 22.44
C LEU A 238 1.77 7.46 22.20
N LEU A 239 2.24 7.44 20.97
CA LEU A 239 3.66 7.67 20.63
C LEU A 239 4.15 9.08 20.98
N LEU A 240 3.26 10.07 21.00
CA LEU A 240 3.56 11.44 21.44
C LEU A 240 2.45 11.95 22.39
N PRO A 241 2.79 12.79 23.36
CA PRO A 241 1.80 13.40 24.26
C PRO A 241 0.95 14.45 23.56
N TRP A 242 -0.19 14.79 24.18
CA TRP A 242 -1.01 15.95 23.81
C TRP A 242 -0.72 17.13 24.74
N PRO A 243 -0.85 18.38 24.23
CA PRO A 243 -0.99 18.73 22.80
C PRO A 243 0.29 18.40 22.02
N ARG A 244 0.14 17.98 20.75
CA ARG A 244 1.27 17.67 19.86
C ARG A 244 2.15 18.89 19.70
N GLN A 245 3.42 18.76 20.07
CA GLN A 245 4.37 19.86 19.97
C GLN A 245 5.03 19.89 18.58
N PRO A 246 5.12 21.07 17.93
CA PRO A 246 5.74 21.18 16.60
C PRO A 246 7.12 20.52 16.48
N ALA A 247 8.02 20.79 17.43
CA ALA A 247 9.36 20.22 17.42
C ALA A 247 9.38 18.69 17.54
N ALA A 248 8.45 18.10 18.31
CA ALA A 248 8.34 16.64 18.42
C ALA A 248 7.82 16.00 17.12
N ILE A 249 6.90 16.67 16.42
CA ILE A 249 6.43 16.23 15.10
C ILE A 249 7.55 16.33 14.06
N GLN A 250 8.31 17.43 14.05
CA GLN A 250 9.45 17.61 13.14
C GLN A 250 10.53 16.54 13.37
N GLN A 251 10.83 16.19 14.62
CA GLN A 251 11.76 15.11 14.94
C GLN A 251 11.22 13.77 14.44
N MET A 252 9.95 13.45 14.70
CA MET A 252 9.32 12.22 14.22
C MET A 252 9.34 12.12 12.69
N LEU A 253 9.11 13.21 11.96
CA LEU A 253 9.20 13.27 10.51
C LEU A 253 10.64 13.10 10.01
N ALA A 254 11.63 13.66 10.71
CA ALA A 254 13.05 13.48 10.38
C ALA A 254 13.47 12.00 10.46
N ASP A 255 13.08 11.33 11.54
CA ASP A 255 13.36 9.90 11.75
C ASP A 255 12.63 9.04 10.72
N TYR A 256 11.38 9.37 10.42
CA TYR A 256 10.56 8.72 9.41
C TYR A 256 11.16 8.86 8.00
N TYR A 257 11.60 10.07 7.60
CA TYR A 257 12.25 10.32 6.31
C TYR A 257 13.59 9.60 6.22
N ARG A 258 14.33 9.54 7.33
CA ARG A 258 15.59 8.79 7.39
C ARG A 258 15.37 7.31 7.13
N TYR A 259 14.32 6.73 7.71
CA TYR A 259 13.97 5.34 7.48
C TYR A 259 13.55 5.09 6.02
N ILE A 260 12.72 5.95 5.44
CA ILE A 260 12.35 5.86 4.01
C ILE A 260 13.58 5.93 3.11
N SER A 261 14.55 6.82 3.40
CA SER A 261 15.79 6.89 2.62
C SER A 261 16.64 5.62 2.75
N TYR A 262 16.59 4.94 3.89
CA TYR A 262 17.21 3.63 4.06
C TYR A 262 16.50 2.54 3.23
N LEU A 263 15.17 2.53 3.22
CA LEU A 263 14.40 1.63 2.36
C LEU A 263 14.67 1.92 0.88
N ASP A 264 14.75 3.19 0.49
CA ASP A 264 15.09 3.58 -0.87
C ASP A 264 16.45 3.02 -1.33
N GLN A 265 17.44 2.96 -0.42
CA GLN A 265 18.71 2.29 -0.69
C GLN A 265 18.50 0.77 -0.96
N GLN A 266 17.67 0.09 -0.17
CA GLN A 266 17.37 -1.33 -0.40
C GLN A 266 16.60 -1.53 -1.72
N ILE A 267 15.66 -0.64 -2.05
CA ILE A 267 14.96 -0.64 -3.33
C ILE A 267 15.97 -0.50 -4.48
N GLY A 268 16.95 0.40 -4.35
CA GLY A 268 18.01 0.59 -5.35
C GLY A 268 18.75 -0.70 -5.66
N ARG A 269 19.11 -1.48 -4.64
CA ARG A 269 19.77 -2.79 -4.80
C ARG A 269 18.92 -3.77 -5.62
N VAL A 270 17.60 -3.78 -5.41
CA VAL A 270 16.67 -4.62 -6.18
C VAL A 270 16.58 -4.16 -7.62
N LEU A 271 16.44 -2.84 -7.85
CA LEU A 271 16.40 -2.27 -9.20
C LEU A 271 17.67 -2.62 -9.99
N ASP A 272 18.85 -2.44 -9.36
CA ASP A 272 20.15 -2.73 -9.99
C ASP A 272 20.29 -4.23 -10.33
N ALA A 273 19.82 -5.12 -9.44
CA ALA A 273 19.86 -6.56 -9.69
C ALA A 273 18.93 -6.98 -10.84
N VAL A 274 17.73 -6.40 -10.91
CA VAL A 274 16.82 -6.65 -12.05
C VAL A 274 17.42 -6.12 -13.34
N GLU A 275 17.99 -4.91 -13.35
CA GLU A 275 18.61 -4.31 -14.53
C GLU A 275 19.81 -5.11 -15.04
N ALA A 276 20.60 -5.68 -14.13
CA ALA A 276 21.75 -6.53 -14.49
C ALA A 276 21.33 -7.94 -14.95
N SER A 277 20.08 -8.34 -14.75
CA SER A 277 19.60 -9.67 -15.09
C SER A 277 19.29 -9.80 -16.60
N PRO A 278 19.45 -10.99 -17.20
CA PRO A 278 19.02 -11.23 -18.59
C PRO A 278 17.51 -11.01 -18.83
N GLN A 279 16.73 -10.89 -17.75
CA GLN A 279 15.28 -10.76 -17.78
C GLN A 279 14.80 -9.33 -17.55
N ALA A 280 15.69 -8.34 -17.49
CA ALA A 280 15.39 -6.94 -17.22
C ALA A 280 14.24 -6.39 -18.09
N ALA A 281 14.29 -6.67 -19.41
CA ALA A 281 13.28 -6.20 -20.36
C ALA A 281 11.91 -6.89 -20.21
N ASN A 282 11.85 -8.03 -19.50
CA ASN A 282 10.61 -8.80 -19.28
C ASN A 282 10.23 -8.89 -17.79
N THR A 283 10.54 -7.87 -17.01
CA THR A 283 10.21 -7.82 -15.59
C THR A 283 9.35 -6.59 -15.28
N VAL A 284 8.20 -6.82 -14.66
CA VAL A 284 7.35 -5.77 -14.07
C VAL A 284 7.80 -5.55 -12.63
N ILE A 285 8.05 -4.30 -12.27
CA ILE A 285 8.36 -3.88 -10.91
C ILE A 285 7.19 -3.07 -10.38
N VAL A 286 6.69 -3.43 -9.22
CA VAL A 286 5.64 -2.68 -8.49
C VAL A 286 6.22 -2.20 -7.18
N PHE A 287 6.03 -0.93 -6.87
CA PHE A 287 6.23 -0.36 -5.54
C PHE A 287 4.91 0.16 -5.01
N ALA A 288 4.55 -0.23 -3.79
CA ALA A 288 3.38 0.29 -3.08
C ALA A 288 3.60 0.25 -1.56
N ALA A 289 2.67 0.83 -0.80
CA ALA A 289 2.62 0.70 0.66
C ALA A 289 1.24 0.21 1.11
N ASP A 290 1.18 -0.43 2.28
CA ASP A 290 -0.07 -0.98 2.81
C ASP A 290 -1.00 0.08 3.41
N SER A 291 -0.45 1.17 3.94
CA SER A 291 -1.18 2.35 4.41
C SER A 291 -0.28 3.58 4.41
N GLY A 292 -0.88 4.77 4.53
CA GLY A 292 -0.21 5.95 5.02
C GLY A 292 -0.28 6.06 6.54
N VAL A 293 0.05 7.23 7.09
CA VAL A 293 0.09 7.50 8.53
C VAL A 293 0.01 9.00 8.81
N ALA A 294 -0.59 9.44 9.92
CA ALA A 294 -0.85 10.86 10.18
C ALA A 294 0.41 11.69 10.44
N ARG A 295 1.24 11.28 11.40
CA ARG A 295 2.49 11.98 11.79
C ARG A 295 2.29 13.49 12.01
N GLY A 296 1.24 13.89 12.76
CA GLY A 296 0.89 15.27 13.07
C GLY A 296 -0.24 15.86 12.24
N SER A 297 -0.61 15.25 11.10
CA SER A 297 -1.77 15.65 10.32
C SER A 297 -3.05 15.54 11.13
N HIS A 298 -3.91 16.58 11.13
CA HIS A 298 -5.17 16.64 11.89
C HIS A 298 -5.03 16.40 13.41
N GLY A 299 -3.83 16.60 13.99
CA GLY A 299 -3.58 16.33 15.43
C GLY A 299 -3.45 14.86 15.78
N LEU A 300 -3.36 13.97 14.76
CA LEU A 300 -3.22 12.53 14.88
C LEU A 300 -1.76 12.10 14.63
N ILE A 301 -1.41 10.91 15.12
CA ILE A 301 -0.10 10.27 14.90
C ILE A 301 -0.25 8.99 14.09
N GLY A 302 -1.29 8.22 14.37
CA GLY A 302 -1.55 6.90 13.81
C GLY A 302 -2.19 6.93 12.42
N LYS A 303 -2.70 5.76 12.01
CA LYS A 303 -3.30 5.49 10.70
C LYS A 303 -4.78 5.11 10.76
N GLN A 304 -5.35 5.11 11.97
CA GLN A 304 -6.69 4.63 12.26
C GLN A 304 -7.76 5.70 11.99
N ASN A 305 -7.73 6.25 10.79
CA ASN A 305 -8.62 7.31 10.32
C ASN A 305 -8.79 7.25 8.81
N LEU A 306 -9.80 7.95 8.28
CA LEU A 306 -10.13 7.93 6.85
C LEU A 306 -9.69 9.19 6.09
N TYR A 307 -8.71 9.94 6.61
CA TYR A 307 -8.10 11.06 5.88
C TYR A 307 -7.12 10.58 4.80
N GLU A 308 -6.81 11.47 3.84
CA GLU A 308 -5.89 11.19 2.72
C GLU A 308 -4.52 10.69 3.18
N HIS A 309 -3.97 11.26 4.25
CA HIS A 309 -2.64 10.89 4.76
C HIS A 309 -2.55 9.43 5.25
N SER A 310 -3.68 8.79 5.55
CA SER A 310 -3.74 7.39 6.00
C SER A 310 -4.23 6.44 4.92
N LEU A 311 -5.21 6.86 4.11
CA LEU A 311 -5.81 6.00 3.08
C LEU A 311 -5.03 5.99 1.78
N ARG A 312 -4.49 7.15 1.35
CA ARG A 312 -3.76 7.26 0.09
C ARG A 312 -2.34 6.70 0.24
N VAL A 313 -1.98 5.79 -0.66
CA VAL A 313 -0.70 5.09 -0.66
C VAL A 313 0.09 5.38 -1.94
N PRO A 314 1.42 5.31 -1.91
CA PRO A 314 2.20 5.31 -3.14
C PRO A 314 1.90 4.04 -3.94
N LEU A 315 1.79 4.19 -5.26
CA LEU A 315 1.74 3.08 -6.20
C LEU A 315 2.46 3.48 -7.47
N ILE A 316 3.50 2.72 -7.82
CA ILE A 316 4.28 2.90 -9.04
C ILE A 316 4.42 1.54 -9.70
N ILE A 317 4.13 1.46 -11.00
CA ILE A 317 4.29 0.23 -11.78
C ILE A 317 5.21 0.55 -12.96
N ALA A 318 6.25 -0.24 -13.15
CA ALA A 318 7.19 -0.11 -14.27
C ALA A 318 7.46 -1.47 -14.90
N GLY A 319 7.62 -1.53 -16.22
CA GLY A 319 7.90 -2.78 -16.93
C GLY A 319 7.41 -2.78 -18.37
N PRO A 320 7.42 -3.95 -19.03
CA PRO A 320 6.95 -4.07 -20.40
C PRO A 320 5.48 -3.66 -20.52
N GLY A 321 5.15 -2.84 -21.52
CA GLY A 321 3.80 -2.34 -21.77
C GLY A 321 3.31 -1.22 -20.85
N VAL A 322 4.09 -0.82 -19.83
CA VAL A 322 3.75 0.28 -18.94
C VAL A 322 4.37 1.59 -19.44
N PRO A 323 3.62 2.71 -19.52
CA PRO A 323 4.15 3.99 -19.98
C PRO A 323 5.16 4.56 -18.99
N LYS A 324 6.26 5.13 -19.52
CA LYS A 324 7.37 5.65 -18.71
C LYS A 324 7.16 7.11 -18.33
N GLY A 325 7.46 7.45 -17.08
CA GLY A 325 7.45 8.82 -16.56
C GLY A 325 6.08 9.49 -16.58
N GLN A 326 5.00 8.70 -16.66
CA GLN A 326 3.65 9.23 -16.68
C GLN A 326 2.97 9.11 -15.31
N ARG A 327 1.89 9.88 -15.15
CA ARG A 327 1.04 9.84 -13.97
C ARG A 327 -0.41 9.60 -14.37
N THR A 328 -1.15 8.94 -13.50
CA THR A 328 -2.61 8.81 -13.61
C THR A 328 -3.26 9.26 -12.31
N ASP A 329 -4.39 9.94 -12.41
CA ASP A 329 -5.26 10.31 -11.30
C ASP A 329 -6.53 9.43 -11.23
N ALA A 330 -6.53 8.32 -11.96
CA ALA A 330 -7.57 7.32 -11.88
C ALA A 330 -7.69 6.77 -10.46
N LEU A 331 -8.92 6.76 -9.93
CA LEU A 331 -9.21 6.17 -8.62
C LEU A 331 -9.05 4.66 -8.67
N CYS A 332 -8.21 4.09 -7.80
CA CYS A 332 -8.07 2.65 -7.65
C CYS A 332 -7.82 2.25 -6.21
N TYR A 333 -8.20 1.03 -5.89
CA TYR A 333 -7.77 0.41 -4.64
C TYR A 333 -6.47 -0.36 -4.83
N LEU A 334 -5.72 -0.50 -3.75
CA LEU A 334 -4.52 -1.34 -3.71
C LEU A 334 -4.81 -2.79 -4.12
N PHE A 335 -5.99 -3.32 -3.77
CA PHE A 335 -6.38 -4.68 -4.13
C PHE A 335 -6.79 -4.85 -5.61
N ASP A 336 -6.78 -3.79 -6.43
CA ASP A 336 -6.93 -3.85 -7.90
C ASP A 336 -5.60 -4.17 -8.61
N VAL A 337 -4.47 -4.06 -7.89
CA VAL A 337 -3.11 -4.22 -8.48
C VAL A 337 -2.87 -5.66 -8.93
N LEU A 338 -3.09 -6.65 -8.06
CA LEU A 338 -2.84 -8.05 -8.42
C LEU A 338 -3.80 -8.59 -9.50
N PRO A 339 -5.10 -8.25 -9.53
CA PRO A 339 -5.96 -8.49 -10.70
C PRO A 339 -5.39 -7.92 -12.00
N THR A 340 -4.82 -6.71 -11.95
CA THR A 340 -4.18 -6.09 -13.11
C THR A 340 -2.94 -6.86 -13.57
N LEU A 341 -2.08 -7.24 -12.64
CA LEU A 341 -0.90 -8.06 -12.97
C LEU A 341 -1.32 -9.43 -13.50
N GLY A 342 -2.35 -10.06 -12.92
CA GLY A 342 -2.93 -11.29 -13.43
C GLY A 342 -3.36 -11.16 -14.89
N LYS A 343 -4.08 -10.07 -15.23
CA LYS A 343 -4.50 -9.77 -16.61
C LYS A 343 -3.31 -9.61 -17.56
N VAL A 344 -2.30 -8.82 -17.15
CA VAL A 344 -1.08 -8.59 -17.95
C VAL A 344 -0.27 -9.88 -18.17
N CYS A 345 -0.26 -10.75 -17.18
CA CYS A 345 0.50 -12.01 -17.22
C CYS A 345 -0.31 -13.21 -17.76
N GLY A 346 -1.59 -13.03 -18.08
CA GLY A 346 -2.46 -14.11 -18.53
C GLY A 346 -2.80 -15.12 -17.43
N VAL A 347 -2.77 -14.71 -16.17
CA VAL A 347 -3.10 -15.56 -15.00
C VAL A 347 -4.58 -15.38 -14.64
N ALA A 348 -5.27 -16.49 -14.48
CA ALA A 348 -6.68 -16.49 -14.09
C ALA A 348 -6.85 -15.95 -12.66
N ALA A 349 -7.87 -15.13 -12.46
CA ALA A 349 -8.17 -14.59 -11.15
C ALA A 349 -8.64 -15.68 -10.17
N PRO A 350 -8.25 -15.60 -8.88
CA PRO A 350 -8.88 -16.35 -7.81
C PRO A 350 -10.40 -16.16 -7.84
N LYS A 351 -11.17 -17.23 -7.63
CA LYS A 351 -12.64 -17.19 -7.72
C LYS A 351 -13.29 -16.17 -6.79
N THR A 352 -12.65 -15.88 -5.68
CA THR A 352 -13.14 -14.95 -4.66
C THR A 352 -12.65 -13.52 -4.86
N SER A 353 -11.77 -13.26 -5.84
CA SER A 353 -11.24 -11.92 -6.10
C SER A 353 -12.33 -10.98 -6.65
N GLU A 354 -12.46 -9.81 -6.05
CA GLU A 354 -13.43 -8.76 -6.39
C GLU A 354 -12.74 -7.48 -6.91
N GLY A 355 -11.40 -7.49 -6.94
CA GLY A 355 -10.61 -6.38 -7.47
C GLY A 355 -10.85 -6.19 -8.97
N ARG A 356 -10.84 -4.93 -9.40
CA ARG A 356 -11.04 -4.56 -10.81
C ARG A 356 -9.69 -4.27 -11.44
N GLU A 357 -9.37 -4.97 -12.51
CA GLU A 357 -8.13 -4.72 -13.24
C GLU A 357 -8.16 -3.37 -13.96
N PHE A 358 -7.04 -2.67 -13.99
CA PHE A 358 -6.89 -1.35 -14.61
C PHE A 358 -5.83 -1.32 -15.72
N SER A 359 -5.56 -2.45 -16.36
CA SER A 359 -4.52 -2.55 -17.42
C SER A 359 -4.74 -1.60 -18.59
N ALA A 360 -5.99 -1.20 -18.85
CA ALA A 360 -6.32 -0.18 -19.85
C ALA A 360 -5.62 1.18 -19.60
N LEU A 361 -5.30 1.50 -18.34
CA LEU A 361 -4.56 2.72 -17.98
C LEU A 361 -3.12 2.71 -18.49
N PHE A 362 -2.55 1.55 -18.85
CA PHE A 362 -1.20 1.50 -19.42
C PHE A 362 -1.18 2.07 -20.84
N ALA A 363 -2.26 1.91 -21.59
CA ALA A 363 -2.40 2.52 -22.91
C ALA A 363 -2.96 3.95 -22.85
N ALA A 364 -3.80 4.25 -21.87
CA ALA A 364 -4.51 5.53 -21.73
C ALA A 364 -4.52 5.99 -20.26
N PRO A 365 -3.41 6.54 -19.72
CA PRO A 365 -3.28 6.92 -18.31
C PRO A 365 -4.29 7.97 -17.81
N ALA A 366 -4.84 8.78 -18.70
CA ALA A 366 -5.86 9.78 -18.38
C ALA A 366 -7.30 9.21 -18.29
N SER A 367 -7.49 7.91 -18.57
CA SER A 367 -8.82 7.29 -18.48
C SER A 367 -9.26 7.11 -17.02
N ALA A 368 -10.58 7.16 -16.80
CA ALA A 368 -11.14 6.82 -15.50
C ALA A 368 -11.12 5.30 -15.28
N HIS A 369 -11.03 4.87 -14.00
CA HIS A 369 -11.15 3.48 -13.64
C HIS A 369 -12.35 3.24 -12.71
N ARG A 370 -12.31 3.73 -11.46
CA ARG A 370 -13.45 3.66 -10.54
C ARG A 370 -14.13 5.02 -10.44
N PRO A 371 -15.48 5.11 -10.48
CA PRO A 371 -16.17 6.40 -10.38
C PRO A 371 -16.12 6.96 -8.96
N GLN A 372 -16.01 6.11 -7.97
CA GLN A 372 -15.96 6.46 -6.55
C GLN A 372 -15.37 5.32 -5.71
N LEU A 373 -14.94 5.65 -4.50
CA LEU A 373 -14.35 4.72 -3.54
C LEU A 373 -15.07 4.80 -2.20
N LEU A 374 -15.47 3.63 -1.68
CA LEU A 374 -15.99 3.44 -0.32
C LEU A 374 -14.82 3.10 0.62
N PHE A 375 -14.77 3.74 1.77
CA PHE A 375 -13.79 3.46 2.82
C PHE A 375 -14.48 3.17 4.14
N GLY A 376 -13.81 2.41 5.01
CA GLY A 376 -14.32 2.17 6.34
C GLY A 376 -13.24 1.79 7.34
N TYR A 377 -13.48 2.17 8.58
CA TYR A 377 -12.65 1.76 9.69
C TYR A 377 -13.53 1.23 10.83
N ARG A 378 -13.38 -0.07 11.14
CA ARG A 378 -14.18 -0.77 12.16
C ARG A 378 -15.68 -0.45 12.00
N ASN A 379 -16.40 -0.38 13.11
CA ASN A 379 -17.78 0.13 13.21
C ASN A 379 -17.81 1.62 13.61
N ILE A 380 -16.78 2.40 13.27
CA ILE A 380 -16.55 3.75 13.78
C ILE A 380 -16.68 4.80 12.67
N GLN A 381 -16.10 4.54 11.50
CA GLN A 381 -15.99 5.53 10.43
C GLN A 381 -16.37 4.92 9.09
N ARG A 382 -17.06 5.70 8.25
CA ARG A 382 -17.27 5.41 6.81
C ARG A 382 -16.99 6.66 5.99
N ALA A 383 -16.46 6.47 4.80
CA ALA A 383 -16.23 7.58 3.89
C ALA A 383 -16.53 7.18 2.43
N LEU A 384 -16.88 8.17 1.64
CA LEU A 384 -17.02 8.08 0.20
C LEU A 384 -16.21 9.19 -0.47
N SER A 385 -15.46 8.85 -1.52
CA SER A 385 -14.78 9.83 -2.35
C SER A 385 -15.06 9.56 -3.83
N ASP A 386 -15.41 10.61 -4.61
CA ASP A 386 -15.51 10.58 -6.07
C ASP A 386 -14.26 11.16 -6.75
N GLY A 387 -13.19 11.37 -5.97
CA GLY A 387 -11.92 11.94 -6.42
C GLY A 387 -11.85 13.47 -6.32
N ARG A 388 -12.95 14.17 -6.29
CA ARG A 388 -13.02 15.59 -5.94
C ARG A 388 -13.63 15.80 -4.56
N TRP A 389 -14.79 15.26 -4.33
CA TRP A 389 -15.49 15.40 -3.06
C TRP A 389 -15.27 14.18 -2.21
N LYS A 390 -14.95 14.42 -0.94
CA LYS A 390 -14.80 13.35 0.06
C LYS A 390 -15.64 13.67 1.27
N LEU A 391 -16.51 12.73 1.64
CA LEU A 391 -17.33 12.80 2.83
C LEU A 391 -16.87 11.72 3.81
N ILE A 392 -16.68 12.09 5.07
CA ILE A 392 -16.40 11.17 6.18
C ILE A 392 -17.54 11.24 7.18
N ARG A 393 -18.10 10.09 7.51
CA ARG A 393 -19.17 9.96 8.51
C ARG A 393 -18.67 9.21 9.75
N TYR A 394 -18.94 9.78 10.92
CA TYR A 394 -18.66 9.26 12.25
C TYR A 394 -19.99 9.02 12.99
N PRO A 395 -20.65 7.87 12.78
CA PRO A 395 -22.02 7.65 13.30
C PRO A 395 -22.11 7.73 14.83
N GLN A 396 -21.08 7.21 15.52
CA GLN A 396 -21.07 7.08 16.98
C GLN A 396 -21.06 8.43 17.71
N VAL A 397 -20.58 9.49 17.06
CA VAL A 397 -20.50 10.87 17.61
C VAL A 397 -21.29 11.87 16.77
N ASP A 398 -22.12 11.37 15.86
CA ASP A 398 -22.96 12.14 14.94
C ASP A 398 -22.23 13.28 14.23
N ARG A 399 -21.02 13.00 13.72
CA ARG A 399 -20.23 13.98 12.94
C ARG A 399 -20.15 13.57 11.48
N THR A 400 -20.19 14.59 10.63
CA THR A 400 -19.92 14.49 9.20
C THR A 400 -18.88 15.53 8.83
N GLN A 401 -17.93 15.17 7.99
CA GLN A 401 -16.99 16.12 7.38
C GLN A 401 -17.12 16.03 5.86
N LEU A 402 -16.93 17.15 5.17
CA LEU A 402 -16.93 17.26 3.72
C LEU A 402 -15.72 18.06 3.26
N PHE A 403 -14.98 17.52 2.30
CA PHE A 403 -13.79 18.15 1.73
C PHE A 403 -13.87 18.22 0.20
N ASP A 404 -13.40 19.33 -0.41
CA ASP A 404 -13.13 19.45 -1.83
C ASP A 404 -11.61 19.17 -2.06
N LEU A 405 -11.26 17.94 -2.37
CA LEU A 405 -9.86 17.52 -2.54
C LEU A 405 -9.14 18.20 -3.72
N GLN A 406 -9.87 18.82 -4.63
CA GLN A 406 -9.29 19.60 -5.72
C GLN A 406 -8.80 20.97 -5.23
N ALA A 407 -9.55 21.62 -4.35
CA ALA A 407 -9.23 22.92 -3.78
C ALA A 407 -8.39 22.78 -2.49
N ASP A 408 -8.61 21.71 -1.75
CA ASP A 408 -8.02 21.45 -0.43
C ASP A 408 -7.54 19.98 -0.34
N PRO A 409 -6.41 19.63 -0.96
CA PRO A 409 -5.90 18.27 -0.99
C PRO A 409 -5.40 17.77 0.38
N PHE A 410 -5.32 18.64 1.38
CA PHE A 410 -4.92 18.32 2.74
C PHE A 410 -6.07 18.23 3.73
N GLU A 411 -7.33 18.40 3.26
CA GLU A 411 -8.54 18.25 4.08
C GLU A 411 -8.55 19.19 5.30
N ILE A 412 -8.08 20.45 5.11
CA ILE A 412 -7.96 21.45 6.17
C ILE A 412 -9.33 22.04 6.55
N THR A 413 -10.16 22.29 5.52
CA THR A 413 -11.43 23.02 5.66
C THR A 413 -12.62 22.08 5.55
N ASP A 414 -13.26 21.79 6.69
CA ASP A 414 -14.53 21.07 6.70
C ASP A 414 -15.68 21.95 6.17
N LEU A 415 -16.28 21.53 5.08
CA LEU A 415 -17.36 22.21 4.38
C LEU A 415 -18.77 21.72 4.80
N SER A 416 -18.85 20.67 5.65
CA SER A 416 -20.11 19.97 5.91
C SER A 416 -21.20 20.81 6.55
N ALA A 417 -20.82 21.82 7.34
CA ALA A 417 -21.75 22.72 8.03
C ALA A 417 -22.17 23.95 7.19
N LYS A 418 -21.59 24.13 5.98
CA LYS A 418 -21.90 25.28 5.12
C LYS A 418 -23.21 25.06 4.38
N PRO A 419 -24.20 25.99 4.44
CA PRO A 419 -25.50 25.81 3.80
C PRO A 419 -25.44 25.53 2.29
N GLU A 420 -24.49 26.16 1.58
CA GLU A 420 -24.27 25.97 0.14
C GLU A 420 -23.82 24.55 -0.23
N HIS A 421 -23.33 23.77 0.73
CA HIS A 421 -22.93 22.38 0.53
C HIS A 421 -23.93 21.34 1.07
N ALA A 422 -25.07 21.77 1.63
CA ALA A 422 -26.06 20.86 2.22
C ALA A 422 -26.57 19.79 1.22
N ALA A 423 -26.86 20.20 -0.03
CA ALA A 423 -27.29 19.29 -1.07
C ALA A 423 -26.16 18.27 -1.44
N ARG A 424 -24.89 18.70 -1.42
CA ARG A 424 -23.74 17.84 -1.66
C ARG A 424 -23.56 16.80 -0.55
N VAL A 425 -23.69 17.22 0.70
CA VAL A 425 -23.64 16.32 1.86
C VAL A 425 -24.74 15.27 1.76
N ALA A 426 -25.97 15.66 1.43
CA ALA A 426 -27.10 14.73 1.27
C ALA A 426 -26.86 13.72 0.13
N ASP A 427 -26.38 14.18 -1.04
CA ASP A 427 -26.04 13.31 -2.18
C ASP A 427 -24.97 12.27 -1.80
N LEU A 428 -23.86 12.70 -1.21
CA LEU A 428 -22.76 11.80 -0.86
C LEU A 428 -23.15 10.82 0.26
N LEU A 429 -24.00 11.22 1.21
CA LEU A 429 -24.53 10.29 2.22
C LEU A 429 -25.45 9.23 1.59
N ALA A 430 -26.28 9.61 0.64
CA ALA A 430 -27.13 8.65 -0.08
C ALA A 430 -26.29 7.65 -0.89
N ARG A 431 -25.30 8.14 -1.63
CA ARG A 431 -24.34 7.29 -2.38
C ARG A 431 -23.53 6.39 -1.44
N LEU A 432 -23.09 6.91 -0.29
CA LEU A 432 -22.40 6.12 0.73
C LEU A 432 -23.27 4.96 1.22
N ALA A 433 -24.56 5.19 1.49
CA ALA A 433 -25.50 4.17 1.90
C ALA A 433 -25.70 3.08 0.82
N GLU A 434 -25.74 3.45 -0.46
CA GLU A 434 -25.84 2.50 -1.58
C GLU A 434 -24.57 1.66 -1.72
N GLU A 435 -23.38 2.25 -1.58
CA GLU A 435 -22.11 1.51 -1.60
C GLU A 435 -22.00 0.54 -0.41
N GLN A 436 -22.43 0.94 0.81
CA GLN A 436 -22.49 0.04 1.96
C GLN A 436 -23.40 -1.16 1.69
N LYS A 437 -24.57 -0.92 1.12
CA LYS A 437 -25.51 -1.98 0.76
C LYS A 437 -24.91 -2.95 -0.27
N ALA A 438 -24.18 -2.43 -1.26
CA ALA A 438 -23.53 -3.23 -2.30
C ALA A 438 -22.48 -4.22 -1.73
N VAL A 439 -21.81 -3.85 -0.62
CA VAL A 439 -20.80 -4.68 0.05
C VAL A 439 -21.33 -5.34 1.33
N ALA A 440 -22.66 -5.34 1.56
CA ALA A 440 -23.31 -5.88 2.75
C ALA A 440 -22.71 -5.34 4.07
N ASP A 441 -22.28 -4.08 4.10
CA ASP A 441 -21.80 -3.41 5.31
C ASP A 441 -22.98 -3.10 6.26
N PRO A 442 -23.04 -3.65 7.47
CA PRO A 442 -24.19 -3.49 8.37
C PRO A 442 -24.14 -2.20 9.18
N LEU A 443 -23.09 -1.37 9.10
CA LEU A 443 -22.94 -0.21 9.96
C LEU A 443 -23.97 0.87 9.63
N PRO A 444 -24.87 1.26 10.58
CA PRO A 444 -25.78 2.35 10.35
C PRO A 444 -25.04 3.68 10.29
N LEU A 445 -25.39 4.55 9.34
CA LEU A 445 -24.84 5.90 9.24
C LEU A 445 -25.42 6.88 10.31
N VAL A 446 -26.49 6.48 10.99
CA VAL A 446 -27.13 7.23 12.06
C VAL A 446 -27.38 6.28 13.23
N VAL A 447 -27.01 6.70 14.43
CA VAL A 447 -27.31 5.98 15.68
C VAL A 447 -28.29 6.77 16.52
N ALA A 448 -29.19 6.09 17.24
CA ALA A 448 -30.27 6.72 18.00
C ALA A 448 -29.78 7.59 19.18
N LYS A 449 -28.61 7.24 19.73
CA LYS A 449 -28.02 7.93 20.90
C LYS A 449 -26.50 8.07 20.67
N PRO A 450 -26.07 9.09 19.90
CA PRO A 450 -24.66 9.31 19.69
C PRO A 450 -23.97 9.73 21.01
N GLN A 451 -22.70 9.38 21.14
CA GLN A 451 -21.85 9.84 22.22
C GLN A 451 -21.43 11.29 21.99
N PRO A 452 -21.07 12.04 23.06
CA PRO A 452 -20.48 13.37 22.91
C PRO A 452 -19.24 13.29 21.99
N ALA A 453 -19.16 14.25 21.06
CA ALA A 453 -18.01 14.38 20.19
C ALA A 453 -16.79 15.02 20.86
N ASP A 454 -17.02 15.72 21.97
CA ASP A 454 -15.94 16.37 22.73
C ASP A 454 -14.96 15.33 23.25
N TRP A 455 -13.68 15.64 23.12
CA TRP A 455 -12.61 14.76 23.58
C TRP A 455 -11.56 15.55 24.35
N VAL A 456 -11.20 15.03 25.51
CA VAL A 456 -10.13 15.57 26.35
C VAL A 456 -9.03 14.49 26.42
N PRO A 457 -7.79 14.84 26.09
CA PRO A 457 -6.68 13.89 26.21
C PRO A 457 -6.51 13.40 27.65
N PRO A 458 -6.11 12.13 27.84
CA PRO A 458 -5.86 11.62 29.18
C PRO A 458 -4.73 12.38 29.89
N ASN A 459 -4.93 12.74 31.14
CA ASN A 459 -3.96 13.50 31.95
C ASN A 459 -2.67 12.74 32.29
N LYS A 460 -2.61 11.44 32.02
CA LYS A 460 -1.40 10.62 32.21
C LYS A 460 -0.74 10.37 30.86
N GLN A 461 0.46 10.87 30.70
CA GLN A 461 1.34 10.43 29.64
C GLN A 461 1.53 8.90 29.73
N PRO A 462 1.49 8.15 28.62
CA PRO A 462 1.90 6.77 28.64
C PRO A 462 3.34 6.70 29.15
N LYS A 463 3.61 5.75 30.02
CA LYS A 463 5.01 5.43 30.36
C LYS A 463 5.67 5.02 29.06
N SER A 464 6.69 5.76 28.62
CA SER A 464 7.57 5.31 27.55
C SER A 464 8.02 3.89 27.89
N GLU A 465 7.64 2.90 27.09
CA GLU A 465 8.24 1.57 27.22
C GLU A 465 9.76 1.76 27.13
N LYS A 466 10.43 1.40 28.20
CA LYS A 466 11.89 1.44 28.24
C LYS A 466 12.42 0.60 27.10
N LYS A 467 13.28 1.22 26.30
CA LYS A 467 14.00 0.69 25.14
C LYS A 467 14.67 -0.66 25.42
#